data_4d8e61040a5cf9a303a6e3936f19741d
#
_entry.id   4d8e61040a5cf9a303a6e3936f19741d
#
_cell.length_a   1.000
_cell.length_b   1.000
_cell.length_c   1.000
_cell.angle_alpha   90.00
_cell.angle_beta   90.00
_cell.angle_gamma   90.00
#
_symmetry.space_group_name_H-M   'P 1'
#
loop_
_entity.id
_entity.type
_entity.pdbx_description
1 polymer ?
#
loop_
_entity_poly.entity_id
_entity_poly.type
_entity_poly.pdbx_seq_one_letter_code
_entity_poly.pdbx_strand_id
1 'polypeptide(L)'
;MIGIIAGDGSLPKLIVKRFNNKKFNHVVINLSKKKNKKQKYVFAITQISSIIQILKKNKCKEVILAGKVTRPNFTDFRFDKKIIKFLPKILDALKKGDSYLLDLVIDILKKEKMKVVSCTKYLPELFANNIKNKKLISSQDLKDIKKGKNLLENLNQKFDVGQSAIINNGFVVAIEAAEGTDQMLLKSSKILKKLNKNNQSGILIKLPKKIQDLRIDLPTIGFKTVKKCIDLRLNGIVLKKNAHIFLDQEKSIALIKKNNFFIKIIN
;
A
#
# COMPACT_ATOMS: atom_id res chain seq x y z
N MET A 1 21.17 -8.43 -10.56
CA MET A 1 20.64 -7.06 -10.43
C MET A 1 19.15 -7.12 -10.10
N ILE A 2 18.63 -6.11 -9.40
CA ILE A 2 17.22 -6.00 -9.01
C ILE A 2 16.55 -4.96 -9.90
N GLY A 3 15.39 -5.29 -10.48
CA GLY A 3 14.55 -4.34 -11.20
C GLY A 3 13.58 -3.65 -10.25
N ILE A 4 13.44 -2.33 -10.33
CA ILE A 4 12.40 -1.57 -9.60
C ILE A 4 11.48 -0.94 -10.63
N ILE A 5 10.23 -1.41 -10.71
CA ILE A 5 9.18 -0.79 -11.52
C ILE A 5 8.44 0.19 -10.60
N ALA A 6 8.67 1.46 -10.85
CA ALA A 6 8.27 2.57 -10.00
C ALA A 6 7.08 3.33 -10.59
N GLY A 7 5.93 3.22 -9.96
CA GLY A 7 4.78 4.09 -10.20
C GLY A 7 4.85 5.40 -9.40
N ASP A 8 3.72 6.06 -9.25
CA ASP A 8 3.60 7.32 -8.53
C ASP A 8 3.61 7.14 -7.00
N GLY A 9 3.98 8.21 -6.30
CA GLY A 9 3.95 8.28 -4.84
C GLY A 9 5.32 8.38 -4.18
N SER A 10 5.31 8.35 -2.84
CA SER A 10 6.52 8.50 -2.01
C SER A 10 7.27 7.17 -1.82
N LEU A 11 6.57 6.03 -1.83
CA LEU A 11 7.18 4.72 -1.60
C LEU A 11 8.26 4.37 -2.63
N PRO A 12 8.05 4.48 -3.97
CA PRO A 12 9.10 4.20 -4.93
C PRO A 12 10.34 5.07 -4.74
N LYS A 13 10.15 6.36 -4.47
CA LYS A 13 11.25 7.30 -4.20
C LYS A 13 12.06 6.90 -2.97
N LEU A 14 11.36 6.47 -1.91
CA LEU A 14 12.00 5.99 -0.68
C LEU A 14 12.80 4.71 -0.93
N ILE A 15 12.23 3.76 -1.67
CA ILE A 15 12.92 2.50 -2.03
C ILE A 15 14.21 2.83 -2.79
N VAL A 16 14.14 3.64 -3.85
CA VAL A 16 15.32 4.01 -4.65
C VAL A 16 16.36 4.71 -3.78
N LYS A 17 15.96 5.67 -2.93
CA LYS A 17 16.89 6.34 -1.99
C LYS A 17 17.58 5.33 -1.06
N ARG A 18 16.84 4.39 -0.46
CA ARG A 18 17.41 3.38 0.43
C ARG A 18 18.32 2.41 -0.31
N PHE A 19 17.96 2.00 -1.52
CA PHE A 19 18.78 1.15 -2.38
C PHE A 19 20.10 1.82 -2.73
N ASN A 20 20.09 3.11 -3.09
CA ASN A 20 21.31 3.88 -3.32
C ASN A 20 22.18 3.95 -2.05
N ASN A 21 21.61 4.26 -0.90
CA ASN A 21 22.32 4.36 0.37
C ASN A 21 22.97 3.02 0.78
N LYS A 22 22.26 1.91 0.56
CA LYS A 22 22.76 0.55 0.85
C LYS A 22 23.61 -0.04 -0.28
N LYS A 23 23.84 0.73 -1.36
CA LYS A 23 24.63 0.32 -2.55
C LYS A 23 24.14 -0.98 -3.20
N PHE A 24 22.81 -1.24 -3.17
CA PHE A 24 22.25 -2.38 -3.88
C PHE A 24 22.32 -2.15 -5.40
N ASN A 25 22.75 -3.18 -6.13
CA ASN A 25 22.80 -3.13 -7.59
C ASN A 25 21.38 -3.25 -8.17
N HIS A 26 20.87 -2.15 -8.76
CA HIS A 26 19.48 -2.08 -9.24
C HIS A 26 19.33 -1.22 -10.49
N VAL A 27 18.23 -1.43 -11.20
CA VAL A 27 17.74 -0.56 -12.29
C VAL A 27 16.34 -0.07 -11.99
N VAL A 28 16.09 1.20 -12.22
CA VAL A 28 14.78 1.83 -12.00
C VAL A 28 14.10 2.08 -13.32
N ILE A 29 12.86 1.59 -13.45
CA ILE A 29 11.95 1.83 -14.57
C ILE A 29 10.77 2.64 -14.03
N ASN A 30 10.63 3.87 -14.47
CA ASN A 30 9.56 4.75 -14.02
C ASN A 30 8.34 4.59 -14.93
N LEU A 31 7.18 4.34 -14.33
CA LEU A 31 5.92 4.28 -15.05
C LEU A 31 5.30 5.68 -15.11
N SER A 32 5.35 6.32 -16.27
CA SER A 32 4.75 7.64 -16.48
C SER A 32 4.34 7.81 -17.93
N LYS A 33 3.25 8.56 -18.18
CA LYS A 33 2.87 9.00 -19.53
C LYS A 33 3.76 10.17 -20.02
N LYS A 34 4.44 10.90 -19.10
CA LYS A 34 5.31 12.04 -19.43
C LYS A 34 6.77 11.66 -19.28
N LYS A 35 7.56 11.88 -20.33
CA LYS A 35 9.02 11.70 -20.27
C LYS A 35 9.64 12.78 -19.33
N ASN A 36 10.48 12.33 -18.41
CA ASN A 36 11.27 13.21 -17.56
C ASN A 36 12.75 13.04 -17.92
N LYS A 37 13.39 14.13 -18.35
CA LYS A 37 14.80 14.14 -18.77
C LYS A 37 15.78 13.64 -17.70
N LYS A 38 15.41 13.72 -16.42
CA LYS A 38 16.23 13.26 -15.30
C LYS A 38 16.12 11.73 -15.03
N GLN A 39 15.24 11.01 -15.72
CA GLN A 39 14.98 9.60 -15.51
C GLN A 39 15.42 8.80 -16.74
N LYS A 40 16.33 7.83 -16.54
CA LYS A 40 16.93 7.05 -17.64
C LYS A 40 15.92 6.18 -18.39
N TYR A 41 15.02 5.52 -17.67
CA TYR A 41 14.00 4.63 -18.24
C TYR A 41 12.61 5.09 -17.81
N VAL A 42 11.82 5.57 -18.75
CA VAL A 42 10.43 6.02 -18.54
C VAL A 42 9.56 5.38 -19.60
N PHE A 43 8.55 4.63 -19.14
CA PHE A 43 7.62 3.93 -20.00
C PHE A 43 6.19 4.12 -19.51
N ALA A 44 5.23 4.06 -20.44
CA ALA A 44 3.84 3.82 -20.07
C ALA A 44 3.68 2.36 -19.59
N ILE A 45 2.74 2.10 -18.69
CA ILE A 45 2.45 0.73 -18.20
C ILE A 45 2.13 -0.24 -19.35
N THR A 46 1.62 0.27 -20.46
CA THR A 46 1.24 -0.48 -21.66
C THR A 46 2.44 -0.91 -22.53
N GLN A 47 3.65 -0.38 -22.25
CA GLN A 47 4.88 -0.72 -22.99
C GLN A 47 5.62 -1.91 -22.33
N ILE A 48 4.87 -2.98 -22.05
CA ILE A 48 5.35 -4.14 -21.27
C ILE A 48 6.60 -4.77 -21.91
N SER A 49 6.63 -4.91 -23.26
CA SER A 49 7.79 -5.49 -23.95
C SER A 49 9.06 -4.68 -23.77
N SER A 50 8.96 -3.36 -23.82
CA SER A 50 10.12 -2.47 -23.61
C SER A 50 10.63 -2.57 -22.18
N ILE A 51 9.72 -2.63 -21.19
CA ILE A 51 10.06 -2.84 -19.78
C ILE A 51 10.81 -4.15 -19.60
N ILE A 52 10.30 -5.26 -20.17
CA ILE A 52 10.94 -6.57 -20.12
C ILE A 52 12.33 -6.56 -20.77
N GLN A 53 12.47 -5.90 -21.91
CA GLN A 53 13.76 -5.79 -22.59
C GLN A 53 14.81 -5.08 -21.72
N ILE A 54 14.43 -3.98 -21.05
CA ILE A 54 15.35 -3.28 -20.14
C ILE A 54 15.73 -4.16 -18.94
N LEU A 55 14.75 -4.86 -18.35
CA LEU A 55 15.03 -5.77 -17.23
C LEU A 55 15.98 -6.89 -17.64
N LYS A 56 15.80 -7.50 -18.83
CA LYS A 56 16.68 -8.55 -19.38
C LYS A 56 18.07 -8.02 -19.71
N LYS A 57 18.16 -6.87 -20.38
CA LYS A 57 19.44 -6.21 -20.70
C LYS A 57 20.27 -5.99 -19.43
N ASN A 58 19.62 -5.66 -18.32
CA ASN A 58 20.25 -5.47 -17.02
C ASN A 58 20.35 -6.76 -16.19
N LYS A 59 20.10 -7.94 -16.77
CA LYS A 59 20.18 -9.24 -16.10
C LYS A 59 19.44 -9.30 -14.75
N CYS A 60 18.24 -8.66 -14.70
CA CYS A 60 17.43 -8.67 -13.50
C CYS A 60 16.80 -10.04 -13.27
N LYS A 61 17.03 -10.62 -12.08
CA LYS A 61 16.40 -11.88 -11.63
C LYS A 61 15.22 -11.64 -10.71
N GLU A 62 15.22 -10.53 -10.00
CA GLU A 62 14.14 -10.12 -9.09
C GLU A 62 13.61 -8.74 -9.47
N VAL A 63 12.31 -8.56 -9.30
CA VAL A 63 11.61 -7.31 -9.64
C VAL A 63 10.74 -6.88 -8.47
N ILE A 64 10.87 -5.61 -8.08
CA ILE A 64 10.03 -4.94 -7.10
C ILE A 64 9.03 -4.06 -7.86
N LEU A 65 7.75 -4.24 -7.58
CA LEU A 65 6.68 -3.35 -8.04
C LEU A 65 6.33 -2.40 -6.90
N ALA A 66 6.35 -1.10 -7.12
CA ALA A 66 6.06 -0.14 -6.07
C ALA A 66 5.41 1.14 -6.61
N GLY A 67 4.47 1.69 -5.83
CA GLY A 67 3.77 2.93 -6.15
C GLY A 67 2.45 2.72 -6.88
N LYS A 68 1.69 3.79 -6.98
CA LYS A 68 0.39 3.79 -7.66
C LYS A 68 0.58 3.86 -9.17
N VAL A 69 -0.22 3.12 -9.90
CA VAL A 69 -0.27 3.17 -11.36
C VAL A 69 -1.71 3.49 -11.77
N THR A 70 -1.86 4.50 -12.60
CA THR A 70 -3.17 4.82 -13.19
C THR A 70 -3.57 3.68 -14.12
N ARG A 71 -4.77 3.16 -13.91
CA ARG A 71 -5.35 2.11 -14.76
C ARG A 71 -5.34 2.58 -16.22
N PRO A 72 -4.74 1.81 -17.14
CA PRO A 72 -4.75 2.17 -18.55
C PRO A 72 -6.13 1.92 -19.16
N ASN A 73 -6.53 2.76 -20.10
CA ASN A 73 -7.66 2.45 -20.97
C ASN A 73 -7.20 1.48 -22.04
N PHE A 74 -8.14 0.72 -22.59
CA PHE A 74 -7.84 -0.23 -23.67
C PHE A 74 -7.16 0.45 -24.87
N THR A 75 -7.58 1.65 -25.22
CA THR A 75 -7.02 2.48 -26.29
C THR A 75 -5.56 2.92 -26.06
N ASP A 76 -5.08 2.86 -24.82
CA ASP A 76 -3.69 3.21 -24.47
C ASP A 76 -2.68 2.12 -24.86
N PHE A 77 -3.14 0.90 -25.15
CA PHE A 77 -2.25 -0.22 -25.46
C PHE A 77 -1.72 -0.12 -26.90
N ARG A 78 -0.39 -0.11 -27.01
CA ARG A 78 0.30 -0.34 -28.29
C ARG A 78 0.71 -1.81 -28.31
N PHE A 79 -0.03 -2.60 -29.09
CA PHE A 79 0.17 -4.04 -29.17
C PHE A 79 1.37 -4.36 -30.07
N ASP A 80 2.44 -4.87 -29.47
CA ASP A 80 3.49 -5.54 -30.21
C ASP A 80 3.22 -7.06 -30.30
N LYS A 81 3.98 -7.77 -31.17
CA LYS A 81 3.80 -9.21 -31.38
C LYS A 81 3.90 -10.05 -30.11
N LYS A 82 4.60 -9.57 -29.07
CA LYS A 82 4.74 -10.29 -27.79
C LYS A 82 3.54 -10.09 -26.89
N ILE A 83 2.95 -8.90 -26.90
CA ILE A 83 1.77 -8.56 -26.07
C ILE A 83 0.50 -9.15 -26.66
N ILE A 84 0.38 -9.31 -28.00
CA ILE A 84 -0.78 -9.93 -28.65
C ILE A 84 -1.13 -11.29 -28.02
N LYS A 85 -0.14 -12.08 -27.64
CA LYS A 85 -0.36 -13.38 -26.98
C LYS A 85 -1.06 -13.26 -25.61
N PHE A 86 -0.95 -12.10 -24.96
CA PHE A 86 -1.57 -11.84 -23.66
C PHE A 86 -2.87 -11.03 -23.78
N LEU A 87 -3.25 -10.61 -24.99
CA LEU A 87 -4.40 -9.75 -25.23
C LEU A 87 -5.71 -10.27 -24.62
N PRO A 88 -6.09 -11.54 -24.78
CA PRO A 88 -7.30 -12.06 -24.14
C PRO A 88 -7.28 -11.94 -22.61
N LYS A 89 -6.11 -12.20 -22.00
CA LYS A 89 -5.92 -12.09 -20.55
C LYS A 89 -5.91 -10.64 -20.06
N ILE A 90 -5.37 -9.71 -20.86
CA ILE A 90 -5.39 -8.27 -20.56
C ILE A 90 -6.85 -7.78 -20.56
N LEU A 91 -7.63 -8.16 -21.55
CA LEU A 91 -9.04 -7.79 -21.66
C LEU A 91 -9.87 -8.33 -20.49
N ASP A 92 -9.66 -9.59 -20.11
CA ASP A 92 -10.32 -10.21 -18.98
C ASP A 92 -9.93 -9.53 -17.67
N ALA A 93 -8.64 -9.29 -17.45
CA ALA A 93 -8.14 -8.60 -16.27
C ALA A 93 -8.65 -7.15 -16.16
N LEU A 94 -8.76 -6.42 -17.27
CA LEU A 94 -9.35 -5.07 -17.30
C LEU A 94 -10.82 -5.06 -16.85
N LYS A 95 -11.58 -6.13 -17.13
CA LYS A 95 -12.98 -6.26 -16.68
C LYS A 95 -13.08 -6.61 -15.20
N LYS A 96 -12.16 -7.44 -14.68
CA LYS A 96 -12.22 -8.02 -13.32
C LYS A 96 -11.65 -7.11 -12.23
N GLY A 97 -10.75 -6.17 -12.55
CA GLY A 97 -10.21 -5.20 -11.59
C GLY A 97 -8.69 -5.19 -11.46
N ASP A 98 -8.20 -4.34 -10.54
CA ASP A 98 -6.77 -4.03 -10.44
C ASP A 98 -5.93 -5.20 -9.94
N SER A 99 -6.47 -6.04 -9.05
CA SER A 99 -5.77 -7.24 -8.55
C SER A 99 -5.46 -8.21 -9.70
N TYR A 100 -6.40 -8.42 -10.62
CA TYR A 100 -6.18 -9.28 -11.79
C TYR A 100 -5.16 -8.74 -12.77
N LEU A 101 -5.07 -7.40 -12.92
CA LEU A 101 -4.02 -6.78 -13.72
C LEU A 101 -2.64 -6.98 -13.10
N LEU A 102 -2.54 -6.89 -11.77
CA LEU A 102 -1.29 -7.14 -11.05
C LEU A 102 -0.87 -8.60 -11.16
N ASP A 103 -1.79 -9.55 -11.00
CA ASP A 103 -1.53 -10.99 -11.20
C ASP A 103 -1.02 -11.28 -12.61
N LEU A 104 -1.62 -10.66 -13.62
CA LEU A 104 -1.16 -10.80 -15.01
C LEU A 104 0.28 -10.29 -15.19
N VAL A 105 0.63 -9.15 -14.58
CA VAL A 105 2.02 -8.62 -14.62
C VAL A 105 2.98 -9.59 -13.95
N ILE A 106 2.61 -10.19 -12.81
CA ILE A 106 3.41 -11.22 -12.14
C ILE A 106 3.62 -12.43 -13.04
N ASP A 107 2.56 -12.91 -13.68
CA ASP A 107 2.62 -14.06 -14.59
C ASP A 107 3.52 -13.81 -15.78
N ILE A 108 3.45 -12.61 -16.38
CA ILE A 108 4.31 -12.20 -17.49
C ILE A 108 5.79 -12.20 -17.04
N LEU A 109 6.09 -11.57 -15.90
CA LEU A 109 7.45 -11.53 -15.36
C LEU A 109 7.98 -12.92 -15.01
N LYS A 110 7.13 -13.80 -14.45
CA LYS A 110 7.46 -15.19 -14.13
C LYS A 110 7.82 -15.99 -15.40
N LYS A 111 7.04 -15.86 -16.47
CA LYS A 111 7.32 -16.48 -17.79
C LYS A 111 8.65 -16.02 -18.37
N GLU A 112 9.05 -14.79 -18.09
CA GLU A 112 10.33 -14.21 -18.47
C GLU A 112 11.48 -14.54 -17.48
N LYS A 113 11.26 -15.52 -16.59
CA LYS A 113 12.20 -16.01 -15.57
C LYS A 113 12.63 -14.94 -14.54
N MET A 114 11.75 -13.98 -14.27
CA MET A 114 11.95 -12.96 -13.24
C MET A 114 10.99 -13.18 -12.08
N LYS A 115 11.52 -13.14 -10.85
CA LYS A 115 10.73 -13.31 -9.62
C LYS A 115 10.28 -11.97 -9.08
N VAL A 116 8.96 -11.78 -8.92
CA VAL A 116 8.43 -10.60 -8.20
C VAL A 116 8.62 -10.80 -6.71
N VAL A 117 9.18 -9.79 -6.05
CA VAL A 117 9.48 -9.80 -4.61
C VAL A 117 9.03 -8.50 -3.94
N SER A 118 8.67 -8.59 -2.65
CA SER A 118 8.37 -7.40 -1.87
C SER A 118 9.62 -6.54 -1.66
N CYS A 119 9.45 -5.22 -1.63
CA CYS A 119 10.52 -4.30 -1.26
C CYS A 119 11.02 -4.55 0.18
N THR A 120 10.18 -5.09 1.06
CA THR A 120 10.52 -5.40 2.45
C THR A 120 11.48 -6.57 2.59
N LYS A 121 11.69 -7.38 1.53
CA LYS A 121 12.78 -8.37 1.47
C LYS A 121 14.16 -7.71 1.65
N TYR A 122 14.34 -6.52 1.07
CA TYR A 122 15.59 -5.75 1.10
C TYR A 122 15.58 -4.62 2.13
N LEU A 123 14.38 -4.16 2.50
CA LEU A 123 14.15 -3.04 3.39
C LEU A 123 13.16 -3.45 4.51
N PRO A 124 13.53 -4.43 5.38
CA PRO A 124 12.64 -4.92 6.43
C PRO A 124 12.29 -3.83 7.45
N GLU A 125 13.13 -2.79 7.54
CA GLU A 125 12.87 -1.61 8.37
C GLU A 125 11.64 -0.80 7.93
N LEU A 126 11.09 -1.04 6.75
CA LEU A 126 9.85 -0.40 6.30
C LEU A 126 8.62 -1.00 6.96
N PHE A 127 8.70 -2.17 7.57
CA PHE A 127 7.57 -2.71 8.31
C PHE A 127 7.24 -1.92 9.58
N ALA A 128 5.96 -1.81 9.88
CA ALA A 128 5.45 -1.16 11.10
C ALA A 128 5.59 -2.03 12.37
N ASN A 129 6.60 -2.89 12.48
CA ASN A 129 6.63 -3.92 13.51
C ASN A 129 7.15 -3.47 14.88
N ASN A 130 8.03 -2.48 14.93
CA ASN A 130 8.82 -2.14 16.13
C ASN A 130 8.48 -0.76 16.69
N ILE A 131 7.18 -0.45 16.80
CA ILE A 131 6.75 0.83 17.34
C ILE A 131 6.48 0.68 18.85
N LYS A 132 7.33 1.30 19.66
CA LYS A 132 7.12 1.37 21.10
C LYS A 132 6.11 2.47 21.44
N ASN A 133 5.00 2.10 22.05
CA ASN A 133 3.99 3.02 22.53
C ASN A 133 4.27 3.42 23.97
N LYS A 134 3.98 4.69 24.33
CA LYS A 134 3.89 5.16 25.70
C LYS A 134 2.45 5.09 26.23
N LYS A 135 1.45 5.23 25.35
CA LYS A 135 0.04 5.18 25.71
C LYS A 135 -0.38 3.75 26.04
N LEU A 136 -1.03 3.57 27.16
CA LEU A 136 -1.71 2.34 27.52
C LEU A 136 -2.96 2.16 26.67
N ILE A 137 -3.24 0.93 26.30
CA ILE A 137 -4.43 0.53 25.53
C ILE A 137 -5.51 0.16 26.52
N SER A 138 -6.65 0.87 26.50
CA SER A 138 -7.75 0.65 27.42
C SER A 138 -8.51 -0.66 27.11
N SER A 139 -9.31 -1.13 28.07
CA SER A 139 -10.21 -2.27 27.85
C SER A 139 -11.22 -2.00 26.74
N GLN A 140 -11.66 -0.75 26.58
CA GLN A 140 -12.56 -0.35 25.51
C GLN A 140 -11.85 -0.38 24.13
N ASP A 141 -10.60 0.10 24.06
CA ASP A 141 -9.80 -0.03 22.82
C ASP A 141 -9.62 -1.48 22.40
N LEU A 142 -9.40 -2.40 23.36
CA LEU A 142 -9.31 -3.84 23.07
C LEU A 142 -10.62 -4.43 22.51
N LYS A 143 -11.77 -4.00 23.04
CA LYS A 143 -13.08 -4.38 22.49
C LYS A 143 -13.25 -3.84 21.06
N ASP A 144 -12.87 -2.59 20.81
CA ASP A 144 -12.93 -1.96 19.50
C ASP A 144 -12.00 -2.65 18.49
N ILE A 145 -10.80 -3.05 18.93
CA ILE A 145 -9.84 -3.83 18.13
C ILE A 145 -10.45 -5.17 17.71
N LYS A 146 -11.03 -5.92 18.66
CA LYS A 146 -11.69 -7.21 18.39
C LYS A 146 -12.83 -7.04 17.40
N LYS A 147 -13.69 -6.03 17.61
CA LYS A 147 -14.82 -5.73 16.71
C LYS A 147 -14.34 -5.37 15.31
N GLY A 148 -13.37 -4.47 15.19
CA GLY A 148 -12.84 -4.03 13.90
C GLY A 148 -12.12 -5.14 13.13
N LYS A 149 -11.38 -6.03 13.83
CA LYS A 149 -10.76 -7.21 13.25
C LYS A 149 -11.83 -8.13 12.64
N ASN A 150 -12.82 -8.53 13.45
CA ASN A 150 -13.90 -9.41 12.99
C ASN A 150 -14.68 -8.80 11.82
N LEU A 151 -14.98 -7.50 11.87
CA LEU A 151 -15.66 -6.78 10.80
C LEU A 151 -14.90 -6.88 9.47
N LEU A 152 -13.61 -6.48 9.47
CA LEU A 152 -12.81 -6.47 8.25
C LEU A 152 -12.53 -7.87 7.71
N GLU A 153 -12.29 -8.86 8.58
CA GLU A 153 -12.06 -10.23 8.16
C GLU A 153 -13.32 -10.83 7.51
N ASN A 154 -14.51 -10.58 8.04
CA ASN A 154 -15.78 -11.06 7.47
C ASN A 154 -16.14 -10.35 6.17
N LEU A 155 -15.98 -9.03 6.10
CA LEU A 155 -16.26 -8.27 4.88
C LEU A 155 -15.32 -8.67 3.74
N ASN A 156 -14.03 -8.82 4.01
CA ASN A 156 -13.03 -9.19 3.01
C ASN A 156 -13.11 -10.66 2.58
N GLN A 157 -13.90 -11.49 3.25
CA GLN A 157 -14.20 -12.85 2.78
C GLN A 157 -15.30 -12.88 1.71
N LYS A 158 -16.26 -11.96 1.81
CA LYS A 158 -17.47 -11.95 0.97
C LYS A 158 -17.44 -10.86 -0.09
N PHE A 159 -16.79 -9.75 0.21
CA PHE A 159 -16.82 -8.54 -0.63
C PHE A 159 -15.43 -7.95 -0.78
N ASP A 160 -15.10 -7.46 -1.96
CA ASP A 160 -13.87 -6.68 -2.20
C ASP A 160 -14.06 -5.23 -1.73
N VAL A 161 -14.14 -5.04 -0.42
CA VAL A 161 -14.24 -3.71 0.21
C VAL A 161 -12.84 -3.18 0.54
N GLY A 162 -12.77 -1.98 1.12
CA GLY A 162 -11.51 -1.42 1.62
C GLY A 162 -10.92 -2.23 2.78
N GLN A 163 -9.76 -1.83 3.19
CA GLN A 163 -8.93 -2.55 4.17
C GLN A 163 -8.85 -1.85 5.53
N SER A 164 -9.62 -0.77 5.73
CA SER A 164 -9.64 -0.01 6.98
C SER A 164 -11.07 0.21 7.49
N ALA A 165 -11.20 0.33 8.81
CA ALA A 165 -12.43 0.74 9.48
C ALA A 165 -12.12 1.65 10.66
N ILE A 166 -13.07 2.50 11.03
CA ILE A 166 -13.05 3.31 12.25
C ILE A 166 -14.06 2.74 13.22
N ILE A 167 -13.57 2.32 14.37
CA ILE A 167 -14.40 1.82 15.47
C ILE A 167 -14.27 2.80 16.64
N ASN A 168 -15.38 3.21 17.23
CA ASN A 168 -15.39 4.15 18.34
C ASN A 168 -16.41 3.71 19.39
N ASN A 169 -15.93 3.32 20.57
CA ASN A 169 -16.75 2.86 21.69
C ASN A 169 -17.80 1.81 21.29
N GLY A 170 -17.36 0.82 20.52
CA GLY A 170 -18.21 -0.26 20.03
C GLY A 170 -19.02 0.06 18.77
N PHE A 171 -19.03 1.30 18.28
CA PHE A 171 -19.72 1.67 17.04
C PHE A 171 -18.78 1.60 15.83
N VAL A 172 -19.27 1.08 14.71
CA VAL A 172 -18.62 1.20 13.41
C VAL A 172 -18.95 2.57 12.85
N VAL A 173 -17.97 3.48 12.86
CA VAL A 173 -18.15 4.86 12.38
C VAL A 173 -18.03 4.93 10.86
N ALA A 174 -17.07 4.20 10.30
CA ALA A 174 -16.84 4.15 8.86
C ALA A 174 -16.09 2.88 8.45
N ILE A 175 -16.30 2.48 7.20
CA ILE A 175 -15.57 1.40 6.52
C ILE A 175 -15.00 2.00 5.24
N GLU A 176 -13.72 1.73 4.95
CA GLU A 176 -13.06 2.14 3.72
C GLU A 176 -13.68 1.42 2.52
N ALA A 177 -13.96 2.17 1.46
CA ALA A 177 -14.36 1.66 0.16
C ALA A 177 -13.36 2.13 -0.92
N ALA A 178 -13.83 2.41 -2.12
CA ALA A 178 -12.99 2.84 -3.27
C ALA A 178 -12.26 4.17 -3.03
N GLU A 179 -12.73 5.02 -2.11
CA GLU A 179 -12.12 6.32 -1.81
C GLU A 179 -10.77 6.23 -1.08
N GLY A 180 -10.48 5.11 -0.41
CA GLY A 180 -9.26 4.91 0.35
C GLY A 180 -9.28 5.53 1.76
N THR A 181 -8.35 5.09 2.61
CA THR A 181 -8.29 5.41 4.06
C THR A 181 -8.32 6.91 4.35
N ASP A 182 -7.56 7.71 3.59
CA ASP A 182 -7.44 9.15 3.86
C ASP A 182 -8.73 9.93 3.58
N GLN A 183 -9.50 9.53 2.59
CA GLN A 183 -10.81 10.13 2.29
C GLN A 183 -11.89 9.63 3.24
N MET A 184 -11.84 8.35 3.63
CA MET A 184 -12.72 7.82 4.69
C MET A 184 -12.56 8.63 5.98
N LEU A 185 -11.33 8.89 6.44
CA LEU A 185 -11.06 9.73 7.62
C LEU A 185 -11.63 11.15 7.45
N LEU A 186 -11.46 11.75 6.28
CA LEU A 186 -11.97 13.09 5.99
C LEU A 186 -13.51 13.14 6.04
N LYS A 187 -14.18 12.20 5.38
CA LYS A 187 -15.65 12.10 5.38
C LYS A 187 -16.21 11.88 6.79
N SER A 188 -15.51 11.11 7.61
CA SER A 188 -15.92 10.83 9.00
C SER A 188 -15.64 11.97 9.98
N SER A 189 -15.01 13.06 9.54
CA SER A 189 -14.50 14.12 10.42
C SER A 189 -15.59 14.79 11.26
N LYS A 190 -16.76 15.08 10.67
CA LYS A 190 -17.90 15.72 11.41
C LYS A 190 -18.39 14.82 12.54
N ILE A 191 -18.57 13.53 12.26
CA ILE A 191 -19.04 12.53 13.24
C ILE A 191 -18.01 12.37 14.34
N LEU A 192 -16.73 12.15 13.98
CA LEU A 192 -15.66 11.94 14.95
C LEU A 192 -15.42 13.16 15.84
N LYS A 193 -15.47 14.38 15.30
CA LYS A 193 -15.34 15.59 16.10
C LYS A 193 -16.47 15.73 17.13
N LYS A 194 -17.69 15.30 16.77
CA LYS A 194 -18.82 15.30 17.72
C LYS A 194 -18.63 14.23 18.80
N LEU A 195 -18.29 12.98 18.41
CA LEU A 195 -18.08 11.87 19.35
C LEU A 195 -16.90 12.12 20.30
N ASN A 196 -15.81 12.69 19.79
CA ASN A 196 -14.56 12.88 20.51
C ASN A 196 -14.41 14.32 21.05
N LYS A 197 -15.52 15.08 21.20
CA LYS A 197 -15.47 16.49 21.64
C LYS A 197 -14.73 16.67 22.96
N ASN A 198 -15.07 15.87 23.95
CA ASN A 198 -14.52 15.99 25.30
C ASN A 198 -13.30 15.10 25.52
N ASN A 199 -13.31 13.89 24.99
CA ASN A 199 -12.27 12.89 25.20
C ASN A 199 -11.79 12.28 23.90
N GLN A 200 -10.53 11.86 23.88
CA GLN A 200 -9.97 11.05 22.83
C GLN A 200 -10.58 9.64 22.90
N SER A 201 -11.12 9.12 21.80
CA SER A 201 -11.70 7.76 21.76
C SER A 201 -11.72 7.16 20.37
N GLY A 202 -11.82 5.82 20.31
CA GLY A 202 -11.89 5.05 19.08
C GLY A 202 -10.55 4.84 18.37
N ILE A 203 -10.56 3.98 17.41
CA ILE A 203 -9.37 3.51 16.69
C ILE A 203 -9.59 3.48 15.17
N LEU A 204 -8.52 3.67 14.44
CA LEU A 204 -8.42 3.24 13.05
C LEU A 204 -7.82 1.83 13.02
N ILE A 205 -8.52 0.84 12.50
CA ILE A 205 -7.95 -0.48 12.22
C ILE A 205 -7.74 -0.64 10.72
N LYS A 206 -6.54 -1.15 10.34
CA LYS A 206 -6.18 -1.41 8.93
C LYS A 206 -5.56 -2.79 8.84
N LEU A 207 -6.16 -3.66 8.01
CA LEU A 207 -5.73 -5.04 7.80
C LEU A 207 -5.59 -5.33 6.30
N PRO A 208 -4.65 -6.17 5.88
CA PRO A 208 -4.56 -6.58 4.48
C PRO A 208 -5.78 -7.42 4.10
N LYS A 209 -6.20 -7.33 2.86
CA LYS A 209 -7.24 -8.22 2.30
C LYS A 209 -6.68 -9.64 2.16
N LYS A 210 -7.51 -10.66 2.34
CA LYS A 210 -7.08 -12.07 2.21
C LYS A 210 -6.54 -12.43 0.82
N ILE A 211 -7.13 -11.83 -0.22
CA ILE A 211 -6.77 -12.07 -1.61
C ILE A 211 -5.60 -11.20 -2.09
N GLN A 212 -5.10 -10.28 -1.25
CA GLN A 212 -4.05 -9.33 -1.62
C GLN A 212 -2.68 -10.01 -1.64
N ASP A 213 -1.98 -9.90 -2.76
CA ASP A 213 -0.59 -10.34 -2.84
C ASP A 213 0.35 -9.35 -2.15
N LEU A 214 0.77 -9.69 -0.94
CA LEU A 214 1.63 -8.84 -0.10
C LEU A 214 3.05 -8.64 -0.68
N ARG A 215 3.41 -9.32 -1.78
CA ARG A 215 4.68 -9.04 -2.47
C ARG A 215 4.63 -7.71 -3.21
N ILE A 216 3.46 -7.30 -3.67
CA ILE A 216 3.28 -6.16 -4.58
C ILE A 216 2.36 -5.08 -4.02
N ASP A 217 1.39 -5.45 -3.20
CA ASP A 217 0.37 -4.55 -2.66
C ASP A 217 0.33 -4.61 -1.13
N LEU A 218 1.41 -4.12 -0.51
CA LEU A 218 1.45 -3.97 0.95
C LEU A 218 0.67 -2.71 1.36
N PRO A 219 -0.35 -2.86 2.23
CA PRO A 219 -0.99 -1.70 2.84
C PRO A 219 0.03 -0.74 3.42
N THR A 220 -0.16 0.53 3.16
CA THR A 220 0.79 1.56 3.58
C THR A 220 0.11 2.57 4.49
N ILE A 221 0.78 2.95 5.56
CA ILE A 221 0.45 4.12 6.37
C ILE A 221 1.64 5.09 6.37
N GLY A 222 1.38 6.35 6.71
CA GLY A 222 2.42 7.36 6.80
C GLY A 222 2.01 8.52 7.69
N PHE A 223 2.89 9.50 7.78
CA PHE A 223 2.71 10.69 8.61
C PHE A 223 1.34 11.37 8.41
N LYS A 224 0.86 11.48 7.16
CA LYS A 224 -0.44 12.11 6.86
C LYS A 224 -1.61 11.37 7.51
N THR A 225 -1.63 10.04 7.43
CA THR A 225 -2.69 9.21 8.04
C THR A 225 -2.63 9.29 9.57
N VAL A 226 -1.42 9.19 10.15
CA VAL A 226 -1.22 9.33 11.60
C VAL A 226 -1.70 10.71 12.07
N LYS A 227 -1.29 11.79 11.39
CA LYS A 227 -1.71 13.14 11.72
C LYS A 227 -3.23 13.29 11.66
N LYS A 228 -3.89 12.81 10.61
CA LYS A 228 -5.36 12.86 10.50
C LYS A 228 -6.04 12.14 11.66
N CYS A 229 -5.57 10.95 12.04
CA CYS A 229 -6.14 10.21 13.18
C CYS A 229 -6.00 11.00 14.50
N ILE A 230 -4.88 11.65 14.72
CA ILE A 230 -4.64 12.50 15.89
C ILE A 230 -5.54 13.74 15.86
N ASP A 231 -5.62 14.44 14.72
CA ASP A 231 -6.49 15.62 14.53
C ASP A 231 -7.98 15.29 14.76
N LEU A 232 -8.38 14.03 14.50
CA LEU A 232 -9.72 13.50 14.76
C LEU A 232 -9.90 12.94 16.18
N ARG A 233 -8.87 13.08 17.03
CA ARG A 233 -8.85 12.63 18.43
C ARG A 233 -9.12 11.13 18.59
N LEU A 234 -8.64 10.32 17.65
CA LEU A 234 -8.62 8.87 17.81
C LEU A 234 -7.53 8.46 18.82
N ASN A 235 -7.74 7.35 19.51
CA ASN A 235 -6.79 6.78 20.46
C ASN A 235 -5.57 6.16 19.80
N GLY A 236 -5.76 5.56 18.63
CA GLY A 236 -4.67 4.86 17.98
C GLY A 236 -4.99 4.29 16.60
N ILE A 237 -3.97 3.63 16.06
CA ILE A 237 -4.04 2.84 14.84
C ILE A 237 -3.67 1.40 15.14
N VAL A 238 -4.40 0.46 14.55
CA VAL A 238 -4.16 -0.99 14.67
C VAL A 238 -3.77 -1.55 13.32
N LEU A 239 -2.67 -2.29 13.29
CA LEU A 239 -2.07 -2.86 12.07
C LEU A 239 -1.75 -4.33 12.27
N LYS A 240 -1.71 -5.12 11.19
CA LYS A 240 -1.24 -6.50 11.22
C LYS A 240 0.27 -6.58 11.08
N LYS A 241 0.89 -7.48 11.85
CA LYS A 241 2.33 -7.75 11.83
C LYS A 241 2.80 -8.18 10.43
N ASN A 242 3.98 -7.71 10.01
CA ASN A 242 4.59 -8.04 8.71
C ASN A 242 3.70 -7.77 7.47
N ALA A 243 2.70 -6.91 7.60
CA ALA A 243 1.72 -6.69 6.55
C ALA A 243 1.50 -5.22 6.19
N HIS A 244 2.26 -4.30 6.79
CA HIS A 244 2.10 -2.87 6.55
C HIS A 244 3.44 -2.17 6.39
N ILE A 245 3.54 -1.35 5.35
CA ILE A 245 4.64 -0.39 5.19
C ILE A 245 4.31 0.86 5.98
N PHE A 246 5.28 1.34 6.76
CA PHE A 246 5.19 2.59 7.49
C PHE A 246 6.15 3.62 6.92
N LEU A 247 5.59 4.61 6.23
CA LEU A 247 6.35 5.73 5.66
C LEU A 247 6.56 6.83 6.70
N ASP A 248 7.66 7.59 6.56
CA ASP A 248 8.00 8.71 7.42
C ASP A 248 7.95 8.34 8.93
N GLN A 249 8.49 7.17 9.28
CA GLN A 249 8.39 6.60 10.63
C GLN A 249 8.86 7.58 11.70
N GLU A 250 10.03 8.20 11.54
CA GLU A 250 10.62 9.11 12.54
C GLU A 250 9.69 10.28 12.88
N LYS A 251 9.16 10.94 11.84
CA LYS A 251 8.21 12.06 11.99
C LYS A 251 6.91 11.59 12.65
N SER A 252 6.41 10.42 12.24
CA SER A 252 5.18 9.84 12.79
C SER A 252 5.34 9.46 14.24
N ILE A 253 6.45 8.83 14.62
CA ILE A 253 6.75 8.42 16.01
C ILE A 253 6.90 9.66 16.90
N ALA A 254 7.55 10.72 16.43
CA ALA A 254 7.65 11.97 17.17
C ALA A 254 6.26 12.58 17.47
N LEU A 255 5.38 12.57 16.47
CA LEU A 255 4.00 13.05 16.60
C LEU A 255 3.17 12.18 17.57
N ILE A 256 3.28 10.85 17.46
CA ILE A 256 2.61 9.88 18.33
C ILE A 256 3.00 10.11 19.79
N LYS A 257 4.29 10.29 20.08
CA LYS A 257 4.79 10.52 21.45
C LYS A 257 4.23 11.80 22.09
N LYS A 258 4.01 12.85 21.28
CA LYS A 258 3.48 14.15 21.74
C LYS A 258 1.98 14.15 22.02
N ASN A 259 1.22 13.23 21.40
CA ASN A 259 -0.24 13.31 21.34
C ASN A 259 -0.97 12.19 22.09
N ASN A 260 -0.30 11.49 23.01
CA ASN A 260 -0.91 10.37 23.73
C ASN A 260 -1.67 9.42 22.78
N PHE A 261 -0.99 8.95 21.73
CA PHE A 261 -1.55 8.14 20.65
C PHE A 261 -0.79 6.82 20.56
N PHE A 262 -1.47 5.71 20.22
CA PHE A 262 -0.80 4.42 20.08
C PHE A 262 -0.82 3.87 18.64
N ILE A 263 0.15 3.00 18.33
CA ILE A 263 0.06 2.07 17.20
C ILE A 263 0.18 0.65 17.77
N LYS A 264 -0.88 -0.14 17.63
CA LYS A 264 -0.93 -1.54 18.06
C LYS A 264 -0.69 -2.46 16.88
N ILE A 265 0.30 -3.33 17.00
CA ILE A 265 0.53 -4.40 16.04
C ILE A 265 -0.15 -5.66 16.57
N ILE A 266 -0.98 -6.28 15.75
CA ILE A 266 -1.68 -7.55 16.03
C ILE A 266 -1.20 -8.66 15.10
N ASN A 267 -1.35 -9.90 15.51
CA ASN A 267 -1.01 -11.07 14.69
C ASN A 267 -2.08 -11.37 13.65
#